data_da130707248954feb4a9392a5abb528c
#
_entry.id   da130707248954feb4a9392a5abb528c
#
_cell.length_a   1.000
_cell.length_b   1.000
_cell.length_c   1.000
_cell.angle_alpha   90.00
_cell.angle_beta   90.00
_cell.angle_gamma   90.00
#
_symmetry.space_group_name_H-M   'P 1'
#
loop_
_entity.id
_entity.type
_entity.pdbx_description
1 polymer ?
#
loop_
_entity_poly.entity_id
_entity_poly.type
_entity_poly.pdbx_seq_one_letter_code
_entity_poly.pdbx_strand_id
1 'polypeptide(L)'
;KPYYYYNEGGHFIFGSEIKGFLPHPGFKKELNEERLPEYLCYEYIPDEETMFRNVYKLPGGHYFEYTGGAMHIEPYYQIRYQIDESKTLEQWEDLITEEFSGSVLAHKIADVEVGCFLSSGVDSSYVAKEVSKTADGIKTFSVGYEEEKYSELPYAQDFSRAAGLPNISNKVSADDFFGAAGLVQYYMDEPMPNPPEIPPYFPAK
;
A
#
# COMPACT_ATOMS: atom_id res chain seq x y z
N LYS A 1 3.55 1.20 -7.41
CA LYS A 1 2.77 -0.04 -7.60
C LYS A 1 3.72 -1.21 -7.73
N PRO A 2 3.40 -2.40 -7.19
CA PRO A 2 4.16 -3.60 -7.48
C PRO A 2 4.07 -3.93 -8.98
N TYR A 3 5.05 -4.66 -9.44
CA TYR A 3 5.09 -5.17 -10.81
C TYR A 3 5.60 -6.59 -10.77
N TYR A 4 4.82 -7.51 -11.31
CA TYR A 4 5.10 -8.93 -11.29
C TYR A 4 5.40 -9.44 -12.69
N TYR A 5 6.19 -10.49 -12.79
CA TYR A 5 6.42 -11.21 -14.03
C TYR A 5 6.51 -12.71 -13.80
N TYR A 6 6.11 -13.46 -14.80
CA TYR A 6 6.20 -14.91 -14.89
C TYR A 6 7.00 -15.27 -16.13
N ASN A 7 8.00 -16.12 -15.97
CA ASN A 7 8.88 -16.51 -17.07
C ASN A 7 9.15 -18.01 -16.99
N GLU A 8 8.33 -18.82 -17.68
CA GLU A 8 8.47 -20.28 -17.72
C GLU A 8 7.89 -20.84 -19.02
N GLY A 9 8.49 -21.94 -19.52
CA GLY A 9 7.98 -22.70 -20.64
C GLY A 9 7.86 -21.90 -21.95
N GLY A 10 8.67 -20.85 -22.12
CA GLY A 10 8.60 -19.96 -23.29
C GLY A 10 7.50 -18.90 -23.22
N HIS A 11 6.82 -18.79 -22.08
CA HIS A 11 5.82 -17.76 -21.80
C HIS A 11 6.43 -16.68 -20.91
N PHE A 12 6.32 -15.43 -21.33
CA PHE A 12 6.64 -14.26 -20.53
C PHE A 12 5.39 -13.43 -20.32
N ILE A 13 4.93 -13.34 -19.08
CA ILE A 13 3.70 -12.64 -18.69
C ILE A 13 4.08 -11.63 -17.63
N PHE A 14 3.52 -10.43 -17.68
CA PHE A 14 3.80 -9.40 -16.69
C PHE A 14 2.57 -8.53 -16.40
N GLY A 15 2.55 -7.90 -15.24
CA GLY A 15 1.46 -7.02 -14.84
C GLY A 15 1.63 -6.51 -13.41
N SER A 16 0.76 -5.60 -13.02
CA SER A 16 0.75 -5.06 -11.66
C SER A 16 0.01 -5.95 -10.65
N GLU A 17 -0.63 -7.02 -11.11
CA GLU A 17 -1.40 -7.95 -10.29
C GLU A 17 -1.22 -9.38 -10.80
N ILE A 18 -0.91 -10.32 -9.89
CA ILE A 18 -0.67 -11.74 -10.23
C ILE A 18 -1.96 -12.41 -10.74
N LYS A 19 -3.12 -12.04 -10.20
CA LYS A 19 -4.41 -12.57 -10.67
C LYS A 19 -4.69 -12.27 -12.14
N GLY A 20 -4.07 -11.23 -12.70
CA GLY A 20 -4.12 -10.94 -14.14
C GLY A 20 -3.48 -12.02 -15.02
N PHE A 21 -2.63 -12.90 -14.44
CA PHE A 21 -2.00 -14.01 -15.16
C PHE A 21 -2.93 -15.23 -15.31
N LEU A 22 -3.92 -15.36 -14.43
CA LEU A 22 -4.81 -16.54 -14.37
C LEU A 22 -5.50 -16.89 -15.71
N PRO A 23 -5.92 -15.93 -16.55
CA PRO A 23 -6.54 -16.26 -17.84
C PRO A 23 -5.54 -16.74 -18.91
N HIS A 24 -4.23 -16.57 -18.70
CA HIS A 24 -3.23 -16.92 -19.69
C HIS A 24 -3.00 -18.45 -19.72
N PRO A 25 -3.15 -19.14 -20.87
CA PRO A 25 -3.08 -20.61 -20.95
C PRO A 25 -1.72 -21.19 -20.61
N GLY A 26 -0.66 -20.39 -20.68
CA GLY A 26 0.70 -20.82 -20.29
C GLY A 26 1.02 -20.57 -18.82
N PHE A 27 0.14 -19.91 -18.06
CA PHE A 27 0.36 -19.68 -16.64
C PHE A 27 0.00 -20.92 -15.82
N LYS A 28 0.92 -21.35 -14.97
CA LYS A 28 0.68 -22.44 -14.02
C LYS A 28 0.56 -21.86 -12.62
N LYS A 29 -0.63 -22.01 -12.04
CA LYS A 29 -0.88 -21.60 -10.66
C LYS A 29 -0.38 -22.68 -9.71
N GLU A 30 0.84 -22.53 -9.24
CA GLU A 30 1.49 -23.44 -8.30
C GLU A 30 1.99 -22.68 -7.07
N LEU A 31 1.81 -23.26 -5.88
CA LEU A 31 2.34 -22.70 -4.64
C LEU A 31 3.86 -22.85 -4.60
N ASN A 32 4.54 -21.79 -4.19
CA ASN A 32 5.99 -21.81 -3.92
C ASN A 32 6.22 -22.25 -2.47
N GLU A 33 6.13 -23.56 -2.22
CA GLU A 33 6.26 -24.13 -0.87
C GLU A 33 7.62 -23.84 -0.22
N GLU A 34 8.65 -23.60 -1.02
CA GLU A 34 9.99 -23.29 -0.53
C GLU A 34 10.05 -21.95 0.19
N ARG A 35 9.14 -21.01 -0.13
CA ARG A 35 9.03 -19.69 0.50
C ARG A 35 8.09 -19.64 1.71
N LEU A 36 7.38 -20.73 1.97
CA LEU A 36 6.47 -20.81 3.11
C LEU A 36 7.15 -20.57 4.48
N PRO A 37 8.35 -21.15 4.76
CA PRO A 37 9.04 -20.88 6.02
C PRO A 37 9.41 -19.40 6.21
N GLU A 38 9.82 -18.73 5.14
CA GLU A 38 10.15 -17.30 5.17
C GLU A 38 8.92 -16.46 5.46
N TYR A 39 7.81 -16.76 4.77
CA TYR A 39 6.55 -16.10 5.03
C TYR A 39 6.07 -16.26 6.49
N LEU A 40 6.20 -17.46 7.05
CA LEU A 40 5.82 -17.71 8.46
C LEU A 40 6.74 -16.99 9.47
N CYS A 41 7.98 -16.67 9.09
CA CYS A 41 8.92 -15.95 9.94
C CYS A 41 8.77 -14.43 9.83
N TYR A 42 8.58 -13.91 8.63
CA TYR A 42 8.65 -12.48 8.31
C TYR A 42 7.30 -11.85 8.00
N GLU A 43 6.26 -12.68 7.83
CA GLU A 43 4.93 -12.25 7.39
C GLU A 43 4.90 -11.72 5.93
N TYR A 44 5.98 -11.82 5.21
CA TYR A 44 6.11 -11.55 3.78
C TYR A 44 7.25 -12.38 3.19
N ILE A 45 7.33 -12.44 1.87
CA ILE A 45 8.46 -13.06 1.20
C ILE A 45 9.46 -11.96 0.83
N PRO A 46 10.67 -12.00 1.42
CA PRO A 46 11.74 -11.09 1.04
C PRO A 46 12.18 -11.32 -0.41
N ASP A 47 12.95 -10.37 -0.95
CA ASP A 47 13.49 -10.41 -2.29
C ASP A 47 12.43 -10.43 -3.41
N GLU A 48 12.78 -11.04 -4.53
CA GLU A 48 12.02 -10.95 -5.78
C GLU A 48 10.97 -12.06 -5.92
N GLU A 49 11.06 -13.14 -5.16
CA GLU A 49 10.14 -14.25 -5.28
C GLU A 49 8.77 -13.96 -4.66
N THR A 50 7.78 -14.77 -5.00
CA THR A 50 6.42 -14.68 -4.46
C THR A 50 5.96 -16.05 -3.94
N MET A 51 4.75 -16.08 -3.35
CA MET A 51 4.07 -17.36 -3.02
C MET A 51 3.63 -18.16 -4.24
N PHE A 52 3.75 -17.62 -5.44
CA PHE A 52 3.49 -18.35 -6.67
C PHE A 52 4.80 -18.75 -7.31
N ARG A 53 4.95 -20.04 -7.62
CA ARG A 53 6.15 -20.57 -8.28
C ARG A 53 6.37 -19.90 -9.63
N ASN A 54 7.61 -19.49 -9.91
CA ASN A 54 8.02 -18.80 -11.14
C ASN A 54 7.36 -17.42 -11.37
N VAL A 55 6.73 -16.87 -10.34
CA VAL A 55 6.27 -15.48 -10.34
C VAL A 55 7.20 -14.65 -9.47
N TYR A 56 7.72 -13.58 -10.05
CA TYR A 56 8.70 -12.71 -9.42
C TYR A 56 8.20 -11.28 -9.34
N LYS A 57 8.68 -10.56 -8.34
CA LYS A 57 8.50 -9.10 -8.19
C LYS A 57 9.65 -8.38 -8.90
N LEU A 58 9.34 -7.36 -9.68
CA LEU A 58 10.37 -6.44 -10.15
C LEU A 58 10.82 -5.57 -8.95
N PRO A 59 12.11 -5.52 -8.62
CA PRO A 59 12.60 -4.69 -7.52
C PRO A 59 12.25 -3.22 -7.71
N GLY A 60 11.99 -2.51 -6.61
CA GLY A 60 11.76 -1.06 -6.65
C GLY A 60 12.93 -0.31 -7.29
N GLY A 61 12.62 0.71 -8.10
CA GLY A 61 13.66 1.47 -8.79
C GLY A 61 14.36 0.75 -9.93
N HIS A 62 13.78 -0.36 -10.43
CA HIS A 62 14.33 -1.13 -11.55
C HIS A 62 13.36 -1.12 -12.74
N TYR A 63 13.91 -1.37 -13.91
CA TYR A 63 13.17 -1.69 -15.13
C TYR A 63 13.66 -3.01 -15.70
N PHE A 64 12.88 -3.62 -16.55
CA PHE A 64 13.36 -4.76 -17.34
C PHE A 64 13.20 -4.52 -18.84
N GLU A 65 14.07 -5.14 -19.61
CA GLU A 65 13.97 -5.27 -21.05
C GLU A 65 13.85 -6.75 -21.41
N TYR A 66 12.86 -7.09 -22.22
CA TYR A 66 12.68 -8.47 -22.69
C TYR A 66 12.80 -8.52 -24.22
N THR A 67 13.86 -9.14 -24.72
CA THR A 67 14.14 -9.22 -26.15
C THR A 67 14.69 -10.58 -26.51
N GLY A 68 14.11 -11.22 -27.53
CA GLY A 68 14.61 -12.50 -28.04
C GLY A 68 14.58 -13.65 -27.04
N GLY A 69 13.70 -13.60 -26.04
CA GLY A 69 13.62 -14.60 -24.96
C GLY A 69 14.55 -14.37 -23.78
N ALA A 70 15.39 -13.34 -23.85
CA ALA A 70 16.26 -12.93 -22.75
C ALA A 70 15.69 -11.71 -22.02
N MET A 71 15.80 -11.71 -20.68
CA MET A 71 15.39 -10.63 -19.82
C MET A 71 16.61 -10.02 -19.13
N HIS A 72 16.68 -8.68 -19.14
CA HIS A 72 17.67 -7.90 -18.41
C HIS A 72 16.93 -7.00 -17.42
N ILE A 73 17.38 -6.98 -16.16
CA ILE A 73 16.84 -6.12 -15.10
C ILE A 73 17.95 -5.18 -14.67
N GLU A 74 17.68 -3.88 -14.68
CA GLU A 74 18.65 -2.85 -14.29
C GLU A 74 18.03 -1.78 -13.40
N PRO A 75 18.78 -1.23 -12.43
CA PRO A 75 18.32 -0.14 -11.59
C PRO A 75 18.36 1.20 -12.36
N TYR A 76 17.26 1.95 -12.34
CA TYR A 76 17.24 3.36 -12.75
C TYR A 76 17.27 4.30 -11.56
N TYR A 77 16.99 3.81 -10.35
CA TYR A 77 17.01 4.58 -9.11
C TYR A 77 17.52 3.72 -7.95
N GLN A 78 18.40 4.30 -7.16
CA GLN A 78 18.91 3.69 -5.93
C GLN A 78 18.88 4.72 -4.81
N ILE A 79 18.38 4.31 -3.65
CA ILE A 79 18.41 5.12 -2.44
C ILE A 79 19.87 5.23 -1.98
N ARG A 80 20.35 6.47 -1.85
CA ARG A 80 21.70 6.76 -1.31
C ARG A 80 21.53 7.61 -0.06
N TYR A 81 22.00 7.10 1.04
CA TYR A 81 22.03 7.84 2.29
C TYR A 81 23.27 8.75 2.31
N GLN A 82 23.03 10.06 2.54
CA GLN A 82 24.09 11.03 2.74
C GLN A 82 23.85 11.66 4.10
N ILE A 83 24.78 11.37 5.02
CA ILE A 83 24.74 11.97 6.36
C ILE A 83 25.20 13.42 6.24
N ASP A 84 24.39 14.36 6.69
CA ASP A 84 24.70 15.78 6.72
C ASP A 84 24.58 16.28 8.17
N GLU A 85 25.72 16.44 8.82
CA GLU A 85 25.83 16.93 10.19
C GLU A 85 25.91 18.46 10.27
N SER A 86 25.83 19.17 9.15
CA SER A 86 25.98 20.64 9.11
C SER A 86 24.74 21.40 9.55
N LYS A 87 23.57 20.75 9.56
CA LYS A 87 22.26 21.36 9.85
C LYS A 87 21.86 21.20 11.30
N THR A 88 21.20 22.23 11.82
CA THR A 88 20.55 22.21 13.13
C THR A 88 19.25 21.38 13.07
N LEU A 89 18.73 21.00 14.24
CA LEU A 89 17.43 20.32 14.34
C LEU A 89 16.32 21.13 13.67
N GLU A 90 16.23 22.43 13.94
CA GLU A 90 15.24 23.34 13.37
C GLU A 90 15.31 23.37 11.83
N GLN A 91 16.52 23.40 11.26
CA GLN A 91 16.70 23.37 9.82
C GLN A 91 16.26 22.02 9.21
N TRP A 92 16.44 20.92 9.92
CA TRP A 92 15.92 19.61 9.49
C TRP A 92 14.40 19.53 9.59
N GLU A 93 13.79 20.10 10.63
CA GLU A 93 12.33 20.19 10.78
C GLU A 93 11.70 20.98 9.64
N ASP A 94 12.28 22.11 9.26
CA ASP A 94 11.82 22.92 8.14
C ASP A 94 11.90 22.15 6.80
N LEU A 95 13.04 21.51 6.53
CA LEU A 95 13.24 20.72 5.31
C LEU A 95 12.28 19.53 5.23
N ILE A 96 12.11 18.80 6.32
CA ILE A 96 11.17 17.66 6.38
C ILE A 96 9.75 18.17 6.13
N THR A 97 9.38 19.30 6.71
CA THR A 97 8.05 19.89 6.51
C THR A 97 7.81 20.29 5.06
N GLU A 98 8.80 20.92 4.42
CA GLU A 98 8.72 21.32 3.02
C GLU A 98 8.60 20.11 2.09
N GLU A 99 9.48 19.12 2.25
CA GLU A 99 9.47 17.87 1.44
C GLU A 99 8.20 17.07 1.63
N PHE A 100 7.72 17.00 2.87
CA PHE A 100 6.45 16.30 3.17
C PHE A 100 5.27 17.00 2.49
N SER A 101 5.19 18.32 2.59
CA SER A 101 4.12 19.10 1.95
C SER A 101 4.18 18.96 0.42
N GLY A 102 5.37 19.01 -0.17
CA GLY A 102 5.59 18.76 -1.59
C GLY A 102 5.15 17.37 -2.02
N SER A 103 5.48 16.34 -1.24
CA SER A 103 5.06 14.97 -1.47
C SER A 103 3.55 14.81 -1.42
N VAL A 104 2.89 15.39 -0.41
CA VAL A 104 1.42 15.36 -0.29
C VAL A 104 0.77 16.01 -1.52
N LEU A 105 1.28 17.14 -1.98
CA LEU A 105 0.78 17.80 -3.20
C LEU A 105 0.90 16.90 -4.44
N ALA A 106 2.04 16.25 -4.61
CA ALA A 106 2.27 15.34 -5.73
C ALA A 106 1.31 14.14 -5.74
N HIS A 107 0.88 13.66 -4.58
CA HIS A 107 -0.08 12.56 -4.46
C HIS A 107 -1.54 12.97 -4.73
N LYS A 108 -1.84 14.25 -4.87
CA LYS A 108 -3.19 14.75 -5.18
C LYS A 108 -3.54 14.74 -6.67
N ILE A 109 -2.59 14.39 -7.54
CA ILE A 109 -2.84 14.33 -8.99
C ILE A 109 -3.76 13.16 -9.29
N ALA A 110 -5.03 13.45 -9.54
CA ALA A 110 -6.07 12.46 -9.82
C ALA A 110 -7.17 13.08 -10.70
N ASP A 111 -7.85 12.22 -11.47
CA ASP A 111 -9.00 12.60 -12.30
C ASP A 111 -10.34 12.56 -11.52
N VAL A 112 -10.29 12.21 -10.25
CA VAL A 112 -11.43 12.06 -9.35
C VAL A 112 -11.19 12.79 -8.03
N GLU A 113 -12.23 12.93 -7.21
CA GLU A 113 -12.07 13.47 -5.85
C GLU A 113 -11.07 12.65 -5.04
N VAL A 114 -10.18 13.34 -4.34
CA VAL A 114 -9.19 12.73 -3.44
C VAL A 114 -9.68 12.87 -2.02
N GLY A 115 -9.66 11.76 -1.27
CA GLY A 115 -9.93 11.73 0.16
C GLY A 115 -8.74 11.16 0.94
N CYS A 116 -8.77 11.27 2.25
CA CYS A 116 -7.73 10.74 3.13
C CYS A 116 -8.30 9.71 4.09
N PHE A 117 -7.63 8.57 4.23
CA PHE A 117 -7.87 7.73 5.38
C PHE A 117 -7.35 8.42 6.65
N LEU A 118 -8.16 8.38 7.69
CA LEU A 118 -7.84 8.99 8.98
C LEU A 118 -8.02 7.96 10.09
N SER A 119 -6.93 7.66 10.77
CA SER A 119 -6.91 6.88 12.01
C SER A 119 -6.69 7.79 13.22
N SER A 120 -6.43 7.23 14.38
CA SER A 120 -5.99 7.99 15.56
C SER A 120 -4.49 8.35 15.51
N GLY A 121 -3.75 7.83 14.53
CA GLY A 121 -2.31 7.97 14.41
C GLY A 121 -1.86 9.38 13.99
N VAL A 122 -0.66 9.75 14.43
CA VAL A 122 -0.04 11.05 14.11
C VAL A 122 0.16 11.19 12.60
N ASP A 123 0.62 10.13 11.92
CA ASP A 123 0.95 10.16 10.49
C ASP A 123 -0.28 10.48 9.63
N SER A 124 -1.36 9.71 9.81
CA SER A 124 -2.61 9.94 9.07
C SER A 124 -3.22 11.31 9.35
N SER A 125 -3.12 11.78 10.59
CA SER A 125 -3.58 13.11 11.00
C SER A 125 -2.77 14.20 10.35
N TYR A 126 -1.45 14.03 10.27
CA TYR A 126 -0.56 15.00 9.63
C TYR A 126 -0.80 15.05 8.12
N VAL A 127 -0.92 13.88 7.44
CA VAL A 127 -1.32 13.82 6.02
C VAL A 127 -2.64 14.55 5.79
N ALA A 128 -3.68 14.24 6.56
CA ALA A 128 -5.00 14.86 6.41
C ALA A 128 -4.94 16.38 6.61
N LYS A 129 -4.13 16.85 7.57
CA LYS A 129 -3.93 18.27 7.81
C LYS A 129 -3.22 18.96 6.65
N GLU A 130 -2.16 18.36 6.09
CA GLU A 130 -1.44 18.91 4.94
C GLU A 130 -2.33 18.97 3.69
N VAL A 131 -3.05 17.88 3.39
CA VAL A 131 -3.99 17.87 2.27
C VAL A 131 -5.05 18.95 2.40
N SER A 132 -5.54 19.22 3.62
CA SER A 132 -6.56 20.26 3.88
C SER A 132 -6.10 21.68 3.57
N LYS A 133 -4.78 21.97 3.63
CA LYS A 133 -4.25 23.27 3.26
C LYS A 133 -4.37 23.60 1.77
N THR A 134 -4.56 22.59 0.94
CA THR A 134 -4.44 22.69 -0.52
C THR A 134 -5.74 22.42 -1.28
N ALA A 135 -6.81 22.02 -0.58
CA ALA A 135 -8.12 21.81 -1.17
C ALA A 135 -9.22 22.01 -0.14
N ASP A 136 -10.20 22.83 -0.49
CA ASP A 136 -11.40 22.98 0.30
C ASP A 136 -12.25 21.71 0.25
N GLY A 137 -12.81 21.32 1.39
CA GLY A 137 -13.80 20.23 1.49
C GLY A 137 -13.26 18.82 1.33
N ILE A 138 -11.96 18.59 1.55
CA ILE A 138 -11.42 17.24 1.52
C ILE A 138 -12.11 16.36 2.55
N LYS A 139 -12.54 15.19 2.12
CA LYS A 139 -13.21 14.21 2.99
C LYS A 139 -12.18 13.30 3.63
N THR A 140 -12.34 13.04 4.91
CA THR A 140 -11.59 12.00 5.60
C THR A 140 -12.47 10.77 5.83
N PHE A 141 -11.85 9.59 5.82
CA PHE A 141 -12.53 8.32 5.99
C PHE A 141 -11.91 7.56 7.15
N SER A 142 -12.75 7.09 8.05
CA SER A 142 -12.31 6.36 9.24
C SER A 142 -13.09 5.06 9.40
N VAL A 143 -12.42 4.05 9.89
CA VAL A 143 -13.02 2.76 10.23
C VAL A 143 -12.80 2.46 11.69
N GLY A 144 -13.78 1.91 12.31
CA GLY A 144 -13.68 1.35 13.66
C GLY A 144 -14.43 0.04 13.76
N TYR A 145 -14.37 -0.54 14.92
CA TYR A 145 -15.05 -1.78 15.23
C TYR A 145 -16.29 -1.52 16.09
N GLU A 146 -17.25 -2.43 16.03
CA GLU A 146 -18.41 -2.39 16.95
C GLU A 146 -17.95 -2.52 18.41
N GLU A 147 -16.90 -3.30 18.65
CA GLU A 147 -16.25 -3.45 19.94
C GLU A 147 -15.47 -2.17 20.30
N GLU A 148 -16.06 -1.34 21.12
CA GLU A 148 -15.52 0.00 21.47
C GLU A 148 -14.08 -0.01 21.96
N LYS A 149 -13.68 -1.04 22.71
CA LYS A 149 -12.30 -1.15 23.25
C LYS A 149 -11.20 -1.27 22.18
N TYR A 150 -11.58 -1.64 20.95
CA TYR A 150 -10.67 -1.74 19.80
C TYR A 150 -10.90 -0.64 18.78
N SER A 151 -11.89 0.21 19.00
CA SER A 151 -12.26 1.25 18.04
C SER A 151 -11.52 2.56 18.32
N GLU A 152 -10.78 3.04 17.34
CA GLU A 152 -10.10 4.34 17.37
C GLU A 152 -10.96 5.49 16.81
N LEU A 153 -12.19 5.20 16.39
CA LEU A 153 -13.09 6.18 15.79
C LEU A 153 -13.28 7.46 16.61
N PRO A 154 -13.45 7.42 17.95
CA PRO A 154 -13.63 8.63 18.72
C PRO A 154 -12.47 9.63 18.54
N TYR A 155 -11.23 9.14 18.54
CA TYR A 155 -10.04 9.98 18.37
C TYR A 155 -9.94 10.57 16.95
N ALA A 156 -10.20 9.75 15.91
CA ALA A 156 -10.23 10.23 14.54
C ALA A 156 -11.30 11.30 14.32
N GLN A 157 -12.49 11.12 14.90
CA GLN A 157 -13.58 12.08 14.82
C GLN A 157 -13.27 13.36 15.59
N ASP A 158 -12.61 13.29 16.75
CA ASP A 158 -12.20 14.45 17.53
C ASP A 158 -11.16 15.28 16.76
N PHE A 159 -10.17 14.62 16.16
CA PHE A 159 -9.20 15.29 15.31
C PHE A 159 -9.88 15.96 14.11
N SER A 160 -10.72 15.23 13.39
CA SER A 160 -11.46 15.71 12.23
C SER A 160 -12.27 16.96 12.58
N ARG A 161 -12.99 16.94 13.70
CA ARG A 161 -13.76 18.08 14.20
C ARG A 161 -12.86 19.27 14.53
N ALA A 162 -11.75 19.04 15.24
CA ALA A 162 -10.78 20.08 15.58
C ALA A 162 -10.09 20.70 14.36
N ALA A 163 -9.86 19.88 13.34
CA ALA A 163 -9.23 20.32 12.08
C ALA A 163 -10.23 20.92 11.08
N GLY A 164 -11.53 20.86 11.35
CA GLY A 164 -12.57 21.35 10.44
C GLY A 164 -12.74 20.50 9.18
N LEU A 165 -12.41 19.20 9.25
CA LEU A 165 -12.47 18.27 8.12
C LEU A 165 -13.73 17.41 8.18
N PRO A 166 -14.49 17.27 7.08
CA PRO A 166 -15.57 16.29 7.02
C PRO A 166 -15.02 14.87 7.22
N ASN A 167 -15.65 14.11 8.11
CA ASN A 167 -15.27 12.70 8.36
C ASN A 167 -16.44 11.78 8.09
N ILE A 168 -16.20 10.81 7.22
CA ILE A 168 -17.12 9.69 6.94
C ILE A 168 -16.55 8.46 7.67
N SER A 169 -17.33 7.90 8.58
CA SER A 169 -16.86 6.79 9.40
C SER A 169 -17.81 5.60 9.35
N ASN A 170 -17.22 4.41 9.27
CA ASN A 170 -17.94 3.13 9.28
C ASN A 170 -17.50 2.30 10.49
N LYS A 171 -18.46 1.54 11.04
CA LYS A 171 -18.17 0.48 12.01
C LYS A 171 -18.26 -0.86 11.31
N VAL A 172 -17.31 -1.73 11.59
CA VAL A 172 -17.18 -3.08 11.03
C VAL A 172 -17.46 -4.08 12.12
N SER A 173 -18.39 -4.98 11.91
CA SER A 173 -18.63 -6.12 12.77
C SER A 173 -17.64 -7.25 12.51
N ALA A 174 -17.57 -8.24 13.41
CA ALA A 174 -16.78 -9.44 13.17
C ALA A 174 -17.26 -10.22 11.93
N ASP A 175 -18.56 -10.28 11.71
CA ASP A 175 -19.13 -10.98 10.54
C ASP A 175 -18.77 -10.26 9.24
N ASP A 176 -18.85 -8.93 9.21
CA ASP A 176 -18.39 -8.14 8.06
C ASP A 176 -16.91 -8.41 7.77
N PHE A 177 -16.09 -8.34 8.81
CA PHE A 177 -14.65 -8.54 8.71
C PHE A 177 -14.29 -9.90 8.10
N PHE A 178 -14.80 -10.99 8.68
CA PHE A 178 -14.54 -12.34 8.17
C PHE A 178 -15.22 -12.60 6.83
N GLY A 179 -16.38 -11.99 6.59
CA GLY A 179 -17.08 -12.08 5.31
C GLY A 179 -16.30 -11.43 4.15
N ALA A 180 -15.56 -10.36 4.41
CA ALA A 180 -14.74 -9.67 3.43
C ALA A 180 -13.34 -10.30 3.21
N ALA A 181 -12.84 -11.09 4.18
CA ALA A 181 -11.45 -11.57 4.19
C ALA A 181 -11.04 -12.29 2.89
N GLY A 182 -11.88 -13.20 2.38
CA GLY A 182 -11.58 -13.94 1.15
C GLY A 182 -11.49 -13.03 -0.09
N LEU A 183 -12.35 -12.03 -0.16
CA LEU A 183 -12.36 -11.07 -1.27
C LEU A 183 -11.14 -10.14 -1.20
N VAL A 184 -10.84 -9.60 -0.03
CA VAL A 184 -9.66 -8.75 0.18
C VAL A 184 -8.40 -9.53 -0.13
N GLN A 185 -8.28 -10.79 0.37
CA GLN A 185 -7.15 -11.66 0.06
C GLN A 185 -6.98 -11.88 -1.46
N TYR A 186 -8.07 -12.05 -2.20
CA TYR A 186 -8.01 -12.17 -3.66
C TYR A 186 -7.43 -10.93 -4.34
N TYR A 187 -7.76 -9.75 -3.84
CA TYR A 187 -7.23 -8.49 -4.39
C TYR A 187 -5.79 -8.18 -3.96
N MET A 188 -5.32 -8.75 -2.86
CA MET A 188 -3.94 -8.57 -2.38
C MET A 188 -2.90 -9.37 -3.17
N ASP A 189 -3.32 -10.37 -3.94
CA ASP A 189 -2.49 -11.32 -4.69
C ASP A 189 -1.61 -12.22 -3.80
N GLU A 190 -0.78 -11.65 -2.94
CA GLU A 190 0.05 -12.38 -1.98
C GLU A 190 -0.67 -12.57 -0.63
N PRO A 191 -0.31 -13.59 0.17
CA PRO A 191 -0.96 -13.82 1.45
C PRO A 191 -0.90 -12.60 2.36
N MET A 192 -2.03 -12.23 2.91
CA MET A 192 -2.15 -11.10 3.83
C MET A 192 -1.79 -11.58 5.25
N PRO A 193 -0.66 -11.13 5.79
CA PRO A 193 -0.17 -11.63 7.08
C PRO A 193 -0.95 -11.06 8.25
N ASN A 194 -1.33 -9.82 8.11
CA ASN A 194 -2.02 -9.06 9.14
C ASN A 194 -3.28 -8.45 8.52
N PRO A 195 -4.44 -8.56 9.16
CA PRO A 195 -5.71 -8.14 8.59
C PRO A 195 -6.02 -6.62 8.56
N PRO A 196 -5.08 -5.66 8.68
CA PRO A 196 -5.38 -4.22 8.66
C PRO A 196 -5.94 -3.73 7.32
N GLU A 197 -5.82 -4.53 6.25
CA GLU A 197 -6.33 -4.18 4.92
C GLU A 197 -7.84 -4.41 4.79
N ILE A 198 -8.43 -5.23 5.66
CA ILE A 198 -9.87 -5.53 5.60
C ILE A 198 -10.72 -4.33 6.00
N PRO A 199 -10.47 -3.62 7.12
CA PRO A 199 -11.26 -2.47 7.50
C PRO A 199 -11.30 -1.35 6.44
N PRO A 200 -10.19 -0.94 5.79
CA PRO A 200 -10.22 0.08 4.74
C PRO A 200 -11.04 -0.27 3.51
N TYR A 201 -11.33 -1.55 3.29
CA TYR A 201 -12.22 -1.97 2.20
C TYR A 201 -13.63 -1.39 2.32
N PHE A 202 -14.15 -1.23 3.54
CA PHE A 202 -15.53 -0.78 3.75
C PHE A 202 -15.78 0.68 3.40
N PRO A 203 -14.94 1.66 3.76
CA PRO A 203 -15.12 3.04 3.32
C PRO A 203 -14.71 3.29 1.87
N ALA A 204 -13.98 2.36 1.23
CA ALA A 204 -13.60 2.43 -0.17
C ALA A 204 -14.68 1.87 -1.13
N LYS A 205 -15.70 1.20 -0.60
CA LYS A 205 -16.84 0.63 -1.33
C LYS A 205 -17.95 1.64 -1.46
#